data_00e34f78b5fa7c95b8ac7e7fb47abe46
#
_entry.id   00e34f78b5fa7c95b8ac7e7fb47abe46
#
_cell.length_a   1.000
_cell.length_b   1.000
_cell.length_c   1.000
_cell.angle_alpha   90.00
_cell.angle_beta   90.00
_cell.angle_gamma   90.00
#
_symmetry.space_group_name_H-M   'P 1'
#
loop_
_entity.id
_entity.type
_entity.pdbx_description
1 polymer ?
#
loop_
_entity_poly.entity_id
_entity_poly.type
_entity_poly.pdbx_seq_one_letter_code
_entity_poly.pdbx_strand_id
1 'polypeptide(L)'
;MNDKLFRTILKRYEAAIEDANYKIEIICEQNLVTPEHIDITGEIDKLLQIIAEAEDKLSVMRKYYGKKEAERNILWYIYHKCCINTL
;
A
#
# COMPACT_ATOMS: atom_id res chain seq x y z
N MET A 1 -9.23 -0.60 -19.50
CA MET A 1 -8.82 -1.84 -18.82
C MET A 1 -10.07 -2.55 -18.34
N ASN A 2 -10.15 -3.87 -18.52
CA ASN A 2 -11.37 -4.57 -18.09
C ASN A 2 -11.37 -4.79 -16.58
N ASP A 3 -12.55 -5.07 -16.04
CA ASP A 3 -12.75 -5.17 -14.61
C ASP A 3 -11.94 -6.27 -13.96
N LYS A 4 -11.87 -7.40 -14.61
CA LYS A 4 -11.16 -8.54 -14.04
C LYS A 4 -9.66 -8.27 -13.94
N LEU A 5 -9.10 -7.68 -14.98
CA LEU A 5 -7.68 -7.32 -14.98
C LEU A 5 -7.40 -6.23 -13.92
N PHE A 6 -8.25 -5.23 -13.85
CA PHE A 6 -8.12 -4.15 -12.88
C PHE A 6 -8.10 -4.71 -11.45
N ARG A 7 -9.06 -5.55 -11.11
CA ARG A 7 -9.13 -6.17 -9.78
C ARG A 7 -7.92 -7.03 -9.49
N THR A 8 -7.46 -7.78 -10.48
CA THR A 8 -6.31 -8.67 -10.30
C THR A 8 -5.06 -7.86 -9.98
N ILE A 9 -4.86 -6.75 -10.67
CA ILE A 9 -3.72 -5.88 -10.43
C ILE A 9 -3.81 -5.22 -9.06
N LEU A 10 -5.00 -4.74 -8.68
CA LEU A 10 -5.18 -4.17 -7.35
C LEU A 10 -4.83 -5.17 -6.25
N LYS A 11 -5.30 -6.39 -6.40
CA LYS A 11 -5.00 -7.43 -5.40
C LYS A 11 -3.52 -7.74 -5.33
N ARG A 12 -2.83 -7.67 -6.45
CA ARG A 12 -1.39 -7.88 -6.47
C ARG A 12 -0.67 -6.86 -5.58
N TYR A 13 -1.05 -5.59 -5.70
CA TYR A 13 -0.42 -4.56 -4.89
C TYR A 13 -0.86 -4.60 -3.44
N GLU A 14 -2.12 -4.91 -3.18
CA GLU A 14 -2.61 -5.09 -1.82
C GLU A 14 -1.87 -6.22 -1.12
N ALA A 15 -1.66 -7.33 -1.83
CA ALA A 15 -0.92 -8.45 -1.27
C ALA A 15 0.54 -8.08 -0.98
N ALA A 16 1.15 -7.28 -1.86
CA ALA A 16 2.52 -6.82 -1.63
C ALA A 16 2.62 -5.97 -0.38
N ILE A 17 1.63 -5.11 -0.15
CA ILE A 17 1.58 -4.26 1.05
C ILE A 17 1.43 -5.12 2.30
N GLU A 18 0.51 -6.07 2.28
CA GLU A 18 0.29 -6.96 3.42
C GLU A 18 1.53 -7.79 3.73
N ASP A 19 2.17 -8.31 2.69
CA ASP A 19 3.39 -9.11 2.86
C ASP A 19 4.49 -8.28 3.49
N ALA A 20 4.70 -7.06 3.02
CA ALA A 20 5.73 -6.18 3.55
C ALA A 20 5.43 -5.79 5.00
N ASN A 21 4.17 -5.48 5.31
CA ASN A 21 3.78 -5.16 6.69
C ASN A 21 4.00 -6.33 7.63
N TYR A 22 3.67 -7.53 7.17
CA TYR A 22 3.89 -8.73 7.97
C TYR A 22 5.38 -8.92 8.28
N LYS A 23 6.23 -8.72 7.28
CA LYS A 23 7.67 -8.85 7.48
C LYS A 23 8.21 -7.79 8.44
N ILE A 24 7.68 -6.58 8.38
CA ILE A 24 8.06 -5.53 9.33
C ILE A 24 7.67 -5.94 10.75
N GLU A 25 6.47 -6.49 10.93
CA GLU A 25 6.03 -6.95 12.24
C GLU A 25 6.95 -8.04 12.79
N ILE A 26 7.35 -8.99 11.94
CA ILE A 26 8.26 -10.05 12.36
C ILE A 26 9.59 -9.46 12.79
N ILE A 27 10.13 -8.54 12.03
CA ILE A 27 11.40 -7.90 12.36
C ILE A 27 11.30 -7.18 13.70
N CYS A 28 10.22 -6.47 13.93
CA CYS A 28 10.01 -5.75 15.18
C CYS A 28 9.90 -6.69 16.38
N GLU A 29 9.20 -7.81 16.21
CA GLU A 29 9.06 -8.80 17.28
C GLU A 29 10.37 -9.49 17.61
N GLN A 30 11.20 -9.73 16.63
CA GLN A 30 12.46 -10.44 16.79
C GLN A 30 13.65 -9.53 17.02
N ASN A 31 13.39 -8.26 17.21
CA ASN A 31 14.42 -7.25 17.33
C ASN A 31 15.42 -7.55 18.45
N LEU A 32 15.00 -8.23 19.49
CA LEU A 32 15.83 -8.51 20.64
C LEU A 32 16.91 -9.56 20.40
N VAL A 33 16.78 -10.31 19.31
CA VAL A 33 17.66 -11.46 19.03
C VAL A 33 18.42 -11.23 17.72
N THR A 34 18.71 -10.01 17.40
CA THR A 34 19.28 -9.67 16.10
C THR A 34 20.73 -10.15 16.00
N PRO A 35 21.07 -10.94 14.99
CA PRO A 35 22.46 -11.24 14.69
C PRO A 35 23.21 -9.96 14.34
N GLU A 36 24.49 -9.96 14.67
CA GLU A 36 25.33 -8.77 14.49
C GLU A 36 25.42 -8.26 13.05
N HIS A 37 25.09 -9.08 12.07
CA HIS A 37 25.30 -8.77 10.67
C HIS A 37 24.04 -8.31 9.95
N ILE A 38 22.91 -8.16 10.63
CA ILE A 38 21.68 -7.75 9.97
C ILE A 38 21.48 -6.26 10.17
N ASP A 39 21.33 -5.56 9.06
CA ASP A 39 20.98 -4.15 9.08
C ASP A 39 19.45 -4.03 9.15
N ILE A 40 18.94 -3.97 10.36
CA ILE A 40 17.49 -3.92 10.61
C ILE A 40 16.86 -2.70 9.98
N THR A 41 17.49 -1.54 10.14
CA THR A 41 16.93 -0.31 9.59
C THR A 41 16.92 -0.34 8.08
N GLY A 42 17.95 -0.91 7.46
CA GLY A 42 17.99 -1.07 6.02
C GLY A 42 16.93 -2.03 5.51
N GLU A 43 16.69 -3.12 6.23
CA GLU A 43 15.65 -4.07 5.84
C GLU A 43 14.27 -3.44 5.95
N ILE A 44 14.00 -2.70 7.02
CA ILE A 44 12.73 -2.01 7.17
C ILE A 44 12.56 -0.95 6.07
N ASP A 45 13.63 -0.25 5.73
CA ASP A 45 13.58 0.75 4.66
C ASP A 45 13.18 0.12 3.33
N LYS A 46 13.74 -1.03 3.00
CA LYS A 46 13.38 -1.75 1.77
C LYS A 46 11.92 -2.14 1.77
N LEU A 47 11.40 -2.61 2.91
CA LEU A 47 10.01 -3.00 3.01
C LEU A 47 9.09 -1.80 2.92
N LEU A 48 9.46 -0.68 3.53
CA LEU A 48 8.70 0.57 3.41
C LEU A 48 8.69 1.06 1.96
N GLN A 49 9.78 0.88 1.25
CA GLN A 49 9.82 1.25 -0.16
C GLN A 49 8.84 0.42 -0.97
N ILE A 50 8.75 -0.88 -0.71
CA ILE A 50 7.79 -1.75 -1.37
C ILE A 50 6.37 -1.27 -1.11
N ILE A 51 6.06 -0.92 0.15
CA ILE A 51 4.74 -0.42 0.51
C ILE A 51 4.44 0.89 -0.21
N ALA A 52 5.39 1.82 -0.18
CA ALA A 52 5.22 3.12 -0.81
C ALA A 52 4.99 2.99 -2.30
N GLU A 53 5.77 2.16 -2.99
CA GLU A 53 5.60 1.92 -4.41
C GLU A 53 4.24 1.28 -4.72
N ALA A 54 3.83 0.30 -3.92
CA ALA A 54 2.56 -0.38 -4.13
C ALA A 54 1.39 0.57 -3.91
N GLU A 55 1.43 1.39 -2.87
CA GLU A 55 0.40 2.38 -2.61
C GLU A 55 0.32 3.42 -3.72
N ASP A 56 1.47 3.84 -4.22
CA ASP A 56 1.51 4.79 -5.32
C ASP A 56 0.89 4.20 -6.58
N LYS A 57 1.22 2.94 -6.88
CA LYS A 57 0.64 2.24 -8.03
C LYS A 57 -0.86 2.07 -7.89
N LEU A 58 -1.34 1.75 -6.70
CA LEU A 58 -2.78 1.66 -6.44
C LEU A 58 -3.45 3.01 -6.69
N SER A 59 -2.85 4.08 -6.24
CA SER A 59 -3.37 5.42 -6.45
C SER A 59 -3.45 5.75 -7.93
N VAL A 60 -2.39 5.46 -8.68
CA VAL A 60 -2.34 5.68 -10.12
C VAL A 60 -3.39 4.86 -10.83
N MET A 61 -3.54 3.58 -10.46
CA MET A 61 -4.53 2.70 -11.05
C MET A 61 -5.94 3.24 -10.88
N ARG A 62 -6.26 3.68 -9.67
CA ARG A 62 -7.59 4.20 -9.39
C ARG A 62 -7.83 5.53 -10.11
N LYS A 63 -6.80 6.35 -10.19
CA LYS A 63 -6.92 7.66 -10.81
C LYS A 63 -7.15 7.58 -12.32
N TYR A 64 -6.42 6.73 -13.01
CA TYR A 64 -6.45 6.70 -14.47
C TYR A 64 -7.29 5.57 -15.06
N TYR A 65 -7.49 4.51 -14.33
CA TYR A 65 -8.16 3.31 -14.85
C TYR A 65 -9.36 2.90 -14.03
N GLY A 66 -9.70 3.66 -13.00
CA GLY A 66 -10.90 3.42 -12.23
C GLY A 66 -12.13 3.61 -13.09
N LYS A 67 -13.21 2.90 -12.77
CA LYS A 67 -14.45 2.96 -13.52
C LYS A 67 -15.14 4.32 -13.35
N LYS A 68 -16.08 4.58 -14.24
CA LYS A 68 -16.92 5.79 -14.15
C LYS A 68 -17.68 5.86 -12.83
N GLU A 69 -17.96 4.71 -12.23
CA GLU A 69 -18.58 4.69 -10.90
C GLU A 69 -17.70 5.37 -9.86
N ALA A 70 -16.40 5.19 -10.00
CA ALA A 70 -15.44 5.88 -9.14
C ALA A 70 -15.46 7.38 -9.39
N GLU A 71 -15.68 7.80 -10.63
CA GLU A 71 -15.82 9.22 -10.94
C GLU A 71 -17.07 9.80 -10.29
N ARG A 72 -18.15 9.02 -10.26
CA ARG A 72 -19.36 9.43 -9.60
C ARG A 72 -19.13 9.63 -8.11
N ASN A 73 -18.23 8.89 -7.56
CA ASN A 73 -17.87 8.95 -6.15
C ASN A 73 -16.74 9.91 -5.84
N ILE A 74 -16.29 10.68 -6.82
CA ILE A 74 -15.21 11.64 -6.58
C ILE A 74 -15.60 12.64 -5.49
N LEU A 75 -16.82 13.13 -5.50
CA LEU A 75 -17.30 14.06 -4.47
C LEU A 75 -17.27 13.40 -3.09
N TRP A 76 -17.73 12.15 -3.03
CA TRP A 76 -17.68 11.40 -1.79
C TRP A 76 -16.24 11.18 -1.33
N TYR A 77 -15.38 10.81 -2.25
CA TYR A 77 -13.97 10.58 -1.96
C TYR A 77 -13.29 11.84 -1.44
N ILE A 78 -13.52 12.95 -2.11
CA ILE A 78 -12.96 14.24 -1.71
C ILE A 78 -13.48 14.63 -0.33
N TYR A 79 -14.77 14.48 -0.11
CA TYR A 79 -15.40 14.77 1.18
C TYR A 79 -14.79 13.91 2.28
N HIS A 80 -14.67 12.61 2.03
CA HIS A 80 -14.13 11.67 3.00
C HIS A 80 -12.67 11.99 3.31
N LYS A 81 -11.89 12.31 2.30
CA LYS A 81 -10.49 12.66 2.47
C LYS A 81 -10.33 13.97 3.25
N CYS A 82 -11.19 14.93 2.98
CA CYS A 82 -11.18 16.18 3.75
C CYS A 82 -11.49 15.95 5.21
N CYS A 83 -12.45 15.08 5.50
CA CYS A 83 -12.77 14.73 6.88
C CYS A 83 -11.59 14.08 7.59
N ILE A 84 -10.87 13.22 6.90
CA ILE A 84 -9.68 12.58 7.45
C ILE A 84 -8.59 13.61 7.70
N ASN A 85 -8.41 14.53 6.76
CA ASN A 85 -7.36 15.55 6.88
C ASN A 85 -7.63 16.59 7.95
N THR A 86 -8.88 16.75 8.35
CA THR A 86 -9.21 17.70 9.42
C THR A 86 -9.01 17.11 10.82
N LEU A 87 -8.72 15.84 10.88
CA LEU A 87 -8.40 15.21 12.14
C LEU A 87 -6.92 15.29 12.44
#